data_a07d3d8389184941d142ed47d8fd838d
#
_entry.id   a07d3d8389184941d142ed47d8fd838d
#
_cell.length_a   1.000
_cell.length_b   1.000
_cell.length_c   1.000
_cell.angle_alpha   90.00
_cell.angle_beta   90.00
_cell.angle_gamma   90.00
#
_symmetry.space_group_name_H-M   'P 1'
#
loop_
_entity.id
_entity.type
_entity.pdbx_description
1 polymer ?
#
loop_
_entity_poly.entity_id
_entity_poly.type
_entity_poly.pdbx_seq_one_letter_code
_entity_poly.pdbx_strand_id
1 'polypeptide(L)'
;MSQQNKNITFAYWVPNVSGGLVVSNIEQRTDWSYDYNVRLAQAAEKNGFDYALTQIRFTAGYNAENQHESVSFSHGILAKTSKLKVIAAILPGPWKPVLAAKQLATIDHLTQGRIAINVVSGSPAHILCTQTDIFLVDCFRSTI
;
A
#
# COMPACT_ATOMS: atom_id res chain seq x y z
N MET A 1 29.43 13.99 -24.62
CA MET A 1 28.26 13.20 -24.22
C MET A 1 28.42 12.84 -22.76
N SER A 2 27.73 13.56 -21.86
CA SER A 2 27.77 13.27 -20.43
C SER A 2 27.01 11.99 -20.18
N GLN A 3 27.68 10.95 -19.68
CA GLN A 3 27.00 9.78 -19.12
C GLN A 3 26.17 10.26 -17.92
N GLN A 4 24.86 10.34 -18.09
CA GLN A 4 23.93 10.48 -16.98
C GLN A 4 24.10 9.23 -16.11
N ASN A 5 24.70 9.42 -14.93
CA ASN A 5 24.79 8.38 -13.92
C ASN A 5 23.35 8.07 -13.49
N LYS A 6 22.75 7.03 -14.07
CA LYS A 6 21.42 6.57 -13.67
C LYS A 6 21.58 5.92 -12.31
N ASN A 7 21.28 6.67 -11.25
CA ASN A 7 21.18 6.09 -9.93
C ASN A 7 20.05 5.05 -9.92
N ILE A 8 20.39 3.82 -9.57
CA ILE A 8 19.40 2.76 -9.36
C ILE A 8 18.69 3.07 -8.05
N THR A 9 17.36 3.07 -8.09
CA THR A 9 16.51 3.22 -6.90
C THR A 9 15.94 1.86 -6.51
N PHE A 10 15.91 1.59 -5.22
CA PHE A 10 15.41 0.32 -4.68
C PHE A 10 14.07 0.52 -4.00
N ALA A 11 13.14 -0.40 -4.27
CA ALA A 11 11.84 -0.46 -3.62
C ALA A 11 11.58 -1.86 -3.07
N TYR A 12 10.78 -1.97 -2.00
CA TYR A 12 10.29 -3.26 -1.51
C TYR A 12 8.76 -3.25 -1.40
N TRP A 13 8.18 -4.43 -1.51
CA TRP A 13 6.77 -4.65 -1.25
C TRP A 13 6.52 -4.72 0.24
N VAL A 14 5.61 -3.87 0.73
CA VAL A 14 5.20 -3.87 2.13
C VAL A 14 4.25 -5.05 2.37
N PRO A 15 4.52 -5.95 3.32
CA PRO A 15 3.61 -7.03 3.66
C PRO A 15 2.46 -6.52 4.55
N ASN A 16 1.62 -5.65 3.98
CA ASN A 16 0.43 -5.12 4.66
C ASN A 16 -0.80 -6.04 4.53
N VAL A 17 -0.56 -7.31 4.28
CA VAL A 17 -1.56 -8.36 4.08
C VAL A 17 -1.10 -9.65 4.75
N SER A 18 -2.03 -10.43 5.30
CA SER A 18 -1.72 -11.77 5.83
C SER A 18 -1.13 -12.65 4.73
N GLY A 19 -0.17 -13.53 5.08
CA GLY A 19 0.53 -14.38 4.13
C GLY A 19 1.51 -13.66 3.19
N GLY A 20 1.67 -12.34 3.28
CA GLY A 20 2.66 -11.55 2.53
C GLY A 20 2.54 -11.61 1.00
N LEU A 21 1.37 -11.95 0.46
CA LEU A 21 1.10 -12.20 -0.97
C LEU A 21 1.85 -13.39 -1.59
N VAL A 22 2.42 -14.25 -0.81
CA VAL A 22 3.15 -15.41 -1.33
C VAL A 22 2.17 -16.55 -1.54
N VAL A 23 2.06 -17.01 -2.77
CA VAL A 23 1.29 -18.22 -3.12
C VAL A 23 2.20 -19.43 -2.91
N SER A 24 2.27 -19.94 -1.68
CA SER A 24 3.13 -21.05 -1.31
C SER A 24 2.54 -21.83 -0.14
N ASN A 25 2.78 -23.15 -0.11
CA ASN A 25 2.45 -23.99 1.05
C ASN A 25 3.56 -23.96 2.12
N ILE A 26 4.65 -23.25 1.87
CA ILE A 26 5.73 -23.04 2.85
C ILE A 26 5.28 -21.93 3.79
N GLU A 27 5.41 -22.17 5.09
CA GLU A 27 5.13 -21.17 6.11
C GLU A 27 5.91 -19.88 5.86
N GLN A 28 5.18 -18.77 5.79
CA GLN A 28 5.77 -17.46 5.57
C GLN A 28 6.20 -16.86 6.90
N ARG A 29 7.40 -16.30 6.92
CA ARG A 29 7.94 -15.59 8.11
C ARG A 29 7.54 -14.12 8.16
N THR A 30 6.80 -13.64 7.18
CA THR A 30 6.29 -12.26 7.15
C THR A 30 5.08 -12.14 8.06
N ASP A 31 5.04 -11.05 8.81
CA ASP A 31 3.91 -10.66 9.63
C ASP A 31 3.29 -9.37 9.05
N TRP A 32 1.97 -9.32 8.96
CA TRP A 32 1.24 -8.16 8.44
C TRP A 32 0.97 -7.08 9.50
N SER A 33 1.40 -7.32 10.75
CA SER A 33 1.21 -6.37 11.84
C SER A 33 1.92 -5.04 11.57
N TYR A 34 1.38 -3.97 12.14
CA TYR A 34 1.95 -2.64 12.01
C TYR A 34 3.38 -2.57 12.55
N ASP A 35 3.62 -3.14 13.73
CA ASP A 35 4.93 -3.10 14.37
C ASP A 35 6.01 -3.83 13.57
N TYR A 36 5.68 -4.97 12.97
CA TYR A 36 6.59 -5.67 12.07
C TYR A 36 6.94 -4.80 10.86
N ASN A 37 5.93 -4.21 10.23
CA ASN A 37 6.12 -3.37 9.04
C ASN A 37 6.88 -2.08 9.34
N VAL A 38 6.71 -1.48 10.52
CA VAL A 38 7.50 -0.33 10.96
C VAL A 38 8.97 -0.71 11.10
N ARG A 39 9.28 -1.82 11.78
CA ARG A 39 10.68 -2.30 11.89
C ARG A 39 11.28 -2.60 10.52
N LEU A 40 10.53 -3.23 9.63
CA LEU A 40 10.97 -3.52 8.27
C LEU A 40 11.26 -2.23 7.48
N ALA A 41 10.37 -1.24 7.56
CA ALA A 41 10.54 0.05 6.89
C ALA A 41 11.78 0.81 7.39
N GLN A 42 11.99 0.84 8.70
CA GLN A 42 13.17 1.45 9.30
C GLN A 42 14.47 0.71 8.91
N ALA A 43 14.42 -0.61 8.85
CA ALA A 43 15.56 -1.41 8.37
C ALA A 43 15.84 -1.15 6.88
N ALA A 44 14.81 -1.09 6.04
CA ALA A 44 14.94 -0.76 4.62
C ALA A 44 15.54 0.63 4.43
N GLU A 45 15.01 1.64 5.14
CA GLU A 45 15.54 3.01 5.11
C GLU A 45 17.02 3.05 5.50
N LYS A 46 17.39 2.37 6.57
CA LYS A 46 18.78 2.28 7.05
C LYS A 46 19.72 1.64 6.02
N ASN A 47 19.21 0.69 5.23
CA ASN A 47 19.98 -0.02 4.22
C ASN A 47 19.88 0.59 2.81
N GLY A 48 19.35 1.81 2.69
CA GLY A 48 19.39 2.59 1.46
C GLY A 48 18.27 2.26 0.47
N PHE A 49 17.16 1.69 0.92
CA PHE A 49 15.96 1.61 0.09
C PHE A 49 15.32 2.99 -0.02
N ASP A 50 14.90 3.35 -1.23
CA ASP A 50 14.28 4.64 -1.52
C ASP A 50 12.77 4.60 -1.33
N TYR A 51 12.15 3.45 -1.65
CA TYR A 51 10.70 3.30 -1.70
C TYR A 51 10.21 2.04 -1.00
N ALA A 52 9.01 2.16 -0.43
CA ALA A 52 8.17 1.06 -0.02
C ALA A 52 6.86 1.12 -0.83
N LEU A 53 6.33 -0.02 -1.25
CA LEU A 53 5.09 -0.08 -2.04
C LEU A 53 4.06 -0.89 -1.27
N THR A 54 2.98 -0.23 -0.84
CA THR A 54 1.81 -0.90 -0.26
C THR A 54 0.86 -1.38 -1.36
N GLN A 55 0.03 -2.34 -1.03
CA GLN A 55 -0.92 -2.94 -1.94
C GLN A 55 -2.34 -2.81 -1.39
N ILE A 56 -3.33 -2.98 -2.25
CA ILE A 56 -4.74 -2.88 -1.91
C ILE A 56 -5.56 -4.00 -2.55
N ARG A 57 -6.42 -4.61 -1.76
CA ARG A 57 -7.50 -5.50 -2.17
C ARG A 57 -8.70 -5.25 -1.26
N PHE A 58 -9.89 -5.44 -1.76
CA PHE A 58 -11.13 -5.37 -0.98
C PHE A 58 -11.76 -6.73 -0.75
N THR A 59 -11.23 -7.77 -1.38
CA THR A 59 -11.70 -9.14 -1.26
C THR A 59 -10.60 -10.03 -0.72
N ALA A 60 -10.95 -10.94 0.18
CA ALA A 60 -10.06 -11.98 0.65
C ALA A 60 -9.58 -12.86 -0.53
N GLY A 61 -8.41 -13.43 -0.39
CA GLY A 61 -7.84 -14.34 -1.36
C GLY A 61 -6.88 -15.32 -0.68
N TYR A 62 -6.36 -16.26 -1.43
CA TYR A 62 -5.40 -17.23 -0.91
C TYR A 62 -4.21 -16.52 -0.26
N ASN A 63 -3.91 -16.83 0.99
CA ASN A 63 -2.88 -16.18 1.82
C ASN A 63 -3.02 -14.65 1.86
N ALA A 64 -4.25 -14.14 1.84
CA ALA A 64 -4.54 -12.72 1.89
C ALA A 64 -5.94 -12.50 2.50
N GLU A 65 -6.23 -13.17 3.61
CA GLU A 65 -7.51 -13.10 4.31
C GLU A 65 -7.72 -11.74 4.98
N ASN A 66 -6.63 -11.16 5.48
CA ASN A 66 -6.64 -9.86 6.15
C ASN A 66 -5.69 -8.91 5.47
N GLN A 67 -6.13 -7.66 5.30
CA GLN A 67 -5.32 -6.62 4.68
C GLN A 67 -5.62 -5.26 5.29
N HIS A 68 -4.58 -4.47 5.47
CA HIS A 68 -4.71 -3.07 5.84
C HIS A 68 -5.06 -2.21 4.62
N GLU A 69 -5.83 -1.15 4.85
CA GLU A 69 -6.07 -0.12 3.86
C GLU A 69 -4.74 0.60 3.56
N SER A 70 -4.41 0.70 2.29
CA SER A 70 -3.09 1.07 1.81
C SER A 70 -2.66 2.50 2.15
N VAL A 71 -3.56 3.47 2.05
CA VAL A 71 -3.23 4.90 2.25
C VAL A 71 -3.01 5.20 3.73
N SER A 72 -3.90 4.73 4.59
CA SER A 72 -3.78 4.88 6.04
C SER A 72 -2.55 4.15 6.57
N PHE A 73 -2.30 2.94 6.07
CA PHE A 73 -1.13 2.16 6.47
C PHE A 73 0.18 2.81 6.01
N SER A 74 0.20 3.35 4.78
CA SER A 74 1.34 4.12 4.26
C SER A 74 1.64 5.34 5.12
N HIS A 75 0.61 6.08 5.55
CA HIS A 75 0.78 7.21 6.45
C HIS A 75 1.39 6.77 7.80
N GLY A 76 0.94 5.66 8.35
CA GLY A 76 1.52 5.08 9.57
C GLY A 76 3.01 4.76 9.41
N ILE A 77 3.42 4.13 8.31
CA ILE A 77 4.83 3.86 7.98
C ILE A 77 5.63 5.17 7.85
N LEU A 78 5.10 6.14 7.11
CA LEU A 78 5.74 7.44 6.89
C LEU A 78 5.96 8.21 8.20
N ALA A 79 5.05 8.09 9.17
CA ALA A 79 5.18 8.71 10.49
C ALA A 79 6.32 8.11 11.34
N LYS A 80 6.83 6.93 10.97
CA LYS A 80 7.89 6.21 11.71
C LYS A 80 9.22 6.13 10.94
N THR A 81 9.29 6.75 9.77
CA THR A 81 10.47 6.85 8.91
C THR A 81 10.79 8.31 8.62
N SER A 82 12.00 8.60 8.16
CA SER A 82 12.48 9.97 7.96
C SER A 82 12.79 10.31 6.49
N LYS A 83 13.20 9.33 5.71
CA LYS A 83 13.66 9.53 4.31
C LYS A 83 12.90 8.63 3.33
N LEU A 84 12.49 7.42 3.78
CA LEU A 84 11.78 6.46 2.95
C LEU A 84 10.51 7.10 2.38
N LYS A 85 10.31 6.92 1.08
CA LYS A 85 9.07 7.28 0.40
C LYS A 85 8.16 6.08 0.34
N VAL A 86 6.86 6.30 0.44
CA VAL A 86 5.88 5.21 0.35
C VAL A 86 4.94 5.45 -0.82
N ILE A 87 4.81 4.45 -1.66
CA ILE A 87 3.89 4.43 -2.79
C ILE A 87 2.63 3.68 -2.35
N ALA A 88 1.55 4.40 -2.12
CA ALA A 88 0.27 3.82 -1.72
C ALA A 88 -0.52 3.37 -2.95
N ALA A 89 -0.96 2.12 -2.96
CA ALA A 89 -1.86 1.64 -4.00
C ALA A 89 -3.28 2.16 -3.76
N ILE A 90 -3.93 2.66 -4.80
CA ILE A 90 -5.34 3.07 -4.76
C ILE A 90 -6.11 2.44 -5.92
N LEU A 91 -7.39 2.12 -5.67
CA LEU A 91 -8.32 1.65 -6.69
C LEU A 91 -9.30 2.78 -7.03
N PRO A 92 -9.33 3.26 -8.29
CA PRO A 92 -10.36 4.18 -8.74
C PRO A 92 -11.75 3.55 -8.55
N GLY A 93 -12.67 4.31 -7.99
CA GLY A 93 -14.01 3.85 -7.67
C GLY A 93 -14.28 3.98 -6.17
N PRO A 94 -13.71 3.13 -5.30
CA PRO A 94 -13.85 3.29 -3.84
C PRO A 94 -13.36 4.65 -3.36
N TRP A 95 -12.23 5.11 -3.88
CA TRP A 95 -11.74 6.46 -3.61
C TRP A 95 -12.37 7.46 -4.58
N LYS A 96 -13.35 8.22 -4.12
CA LYS A 96 -13.82 9.39 -4.86
C LYS A 96 -12.65 10.35 -5.07
N PRO A 97 -12.39 10.82 -6.31
CA PRO A 97 -11.16 11.56 -6.62
C PRO A 97 -10.89 12.77 -5.72
N VAL A 98 -11.93 13.48 -5.34
CA VAL A 98 -11.83 14.67 -4.46
C VAL A 98 -11.36 14.28 -3.05
N LEU A 99 -11.90 13.18 -2.51
CA LEU A 99 -11.49 12.69 -1.18
C LEU A 99 -10.07 12.14 -1.22
N ALA A 100 -9.75 11.35 -2.25
CA ALA A 100 -8.40 10.83 -2.45
C ALA A 100 -7.37 11.97 -2.55
N ALA A 101 -7.65 12.97 -3.38
CA ALA A 101 -6.76 14.13 -3.54
C ALA A 101 -6.58 14.89 -2.22
N LYS A 102 -7.66 15.11 -1.45
CA LYS A 102 -7.58 15.80 -0.17
C LYS A 102 -6.78 15.02 0.86
N GLN A 103 -7.01 13.71 0.96
CA GLN A 103 -6.31 12.82 1.88
C GLN A 103 -4.80 12.77 1.55
N LEU A 104 -4.49 12.53 0.28
CA LEU A 104 -3.11 12.43 -0.19
C LEU A 104 -2.35 13.74 -0.04
N ALA A 105 -2.96 14.88 -0.38
CA ALA A 105 -2.35 16.19 -0.18
C ALA A 105 -2.07 16.48 1.30
N THR A 106 -2.93 16.03 2.20
CA THR A 106 -2.69 16.16 3.64
C THR A 106 -1.51 15.31 4.09
N ILE A 107 -1.45 14.05 3.67
CA ILE A 107 -0.33 13.14 4.00
C ILE A 107 0.97 13.67 3.39
N ASP A 108 0.93 14.16 2.17
CA ASP A 108 2.08 14.74 1.49
C ASP A 108 2.66 15.93 2.27
N HIS A 109 1.80 16.84 2.70
CA HIS A 109 2.19 17.96 3.53
C HIS A 109 2.79 17.51 4.88
N LEU A 110 2.13 16.60 5.59
CA LEU A 110 2.58 16.08 6.88
C LEU A 110 3.92 15.34 6.78
N THR A 111 4.18 14.70 5.66
CA THR A 111 5.36 13.87 5.43
C THR A 111 6.43 14.54 4.57
N GLN A 112 6.24 15.81 4.20
CA GLN A 112 7.19 16.61 3.41
C GLN A 112 7.52 15.96 2.05
N GLY A 113 6.48 15.57 1.30
CA GLY A 113 6.64 15.06 -0.06
C GLY A 113 7.08 13.59 -0.14
N ARG A 114 6.80 12.78 0.88
CA ARG A 114 7.23 11.37 0.91
C ARG A 114 6.16 10.35 0.52
N ILE A 115 4.93 10.78 0.24
CA ILE A 115 3.88 9.91 -0.29
C ILE A 115 3.86 9.96 -1.82
N ALA A 116 3.65 8.82 -2.43
CA ALA A 116 3.34 8.68 -3.85
C ALA A 116 2.15 7.74 -4.01
N ILE A 117 1.59 7.66 -5.19
CA ILE A 117 0.44 6.80 -5.46
C ILE A 117 0.70 5.85 -6.62
N ASN A 118 0.18 4.65 -6.49
CA ASN A 118 0.06 3.67 -7.57
C ASN A 118 -1.43 3.45 -7.85
N VAL A 119 -1.91 3.99 -8.97
CA VAL A 119 -3.29 3.81 -9.39
C VAL A 119 -3.42 2.47 -10.10
N VAL A 120 -4.13 1.53 -9.48
CA VAL A 120 -4.33 0.19 -10.02
C VAL A 120 -5.77 -0.01 -10.46
N SER A 121 -5.97 -0.65 -11.61
CA SER A 121 -7.31 -0.91 -12.15
C SER A 121 -8.03 -2.08 -11.44
N GLY A 122 -7.30 -2.90 -10.70
CA GLY A 122 -7.85 -4.06 -10.00
C GLY A 122 -8.28 -5.20 -10.93
N SER A 123 -8.74 -6.30 -10.33
CA SER A 123 -9.39 -7.38 -11.08
C SER A 123 -10.89 -7.08 -11.30
N PRO A 124 -11.55 -7.75 -12.25
CA PRO A 124 -12.99 -7.58 -12.49
C PRO A 124 -13.87 -7.73 -11.24
N ALA A 125 -13.52 -8.64 -10.32
CA ALA A 125 -14.20 -8.81 -9.04
C ALA A 125 -14.07 -7.57 -8.13
N HIS A 126 -12.96 -6.88 -8.18
CA HIS A 126 -12.74 -5.64 -7.43
C HIS A 126 -13.51 -4.45 -8.04
N ILE A 127 -13.69 -4.45 -9.37
CA ILE A 127 -14.40 -3.38 -10.08
C ILE A 127 -15.91 -3.46 -9.82
N LEU A 128 -16.47 -4.66 -9.73
CA LEU A 128 -17.90 -4.85 -9.43
C LEU A 128 -18.32 -4.25 -8.09
N CYS A 129 -17.47 -4.32 -7.07
CA CYS A 129 -17.70 -3.70 -5.77
C CYS A 129 -17.64 -2.16 -5.80
N THR A 130 -17.17 -1.55 -6.88
CA THR A 130 -16.91 -0.12 -6.94
C THR A 130 -17.89 0.67 -7.81
N GLN A 131 -18.82 -0.02 -8.51
CA GLN A 131 -19.69 0.63 -9.49
C GLN A 131 -20.91 1.35 -8.91
N THR A 132 -21.33 1.06 -7.67
CA THR A 132 -22.41 1.78 -7.01
C THR A 132 -22.14 1.92 -5.51
N ASP A 133 -22.55 3.04 -4.91
CA ASP A 133 -22.39 3.29 -3.48
C ASP A 133 -23.11 2.22 -2.60
N ILE A 134 -24.14 1.58 -3.12
CA ILE A 134 -24.90 0.51 -2.45
C ILE A 134 -24.09 -0.79 -2.46
N PHE A 135 -23.42 -1.11 -3.55
CA PHE A 135 -22.57 -2.30 -3.66
C PHE A 135 -21.31 -2.21 -2.80
N LEU A 136 -20.81 -1.01 -2.54
CA LEU A 136 -19.68 -0.82 -1.64
C LEU A 136 -19.99 -1.33 -0.23
N VAL A 137 -21.18 -1.04 0.30
CA VAL A 137 -21.57 -1.49 1.63
C VAL A 137 -21.71 -3.01 1.69
N ASP A 138 -22.27 -3.62 0.67
CA ASP A 138 -22.45 -5.07 0.62
C ASP A 138 -21.12 -5.80 0.36
N CYS A 139 -20.23 -5.21 -0.43
CA CYS A 139 -18.88 -5.74 -0.63
C CYS A 139 -18.06 -5.74 0.67
N PHE A 140 -18.16 -4.67 1.46
CA PHE A 140 -17.51 -4.62 2.77
C PHE A 140 -18.13 -5.60 3.76
N ARG A 141 -19.46 -5.82 3.71
CA ARG A 141 -20.12 -6.79 4.58
C ARG A 141 -19.77 -8.23 4.27
N SER A 142 -19.45 -8.54 3.04
CA SER A 142 -19.06 -9.90 2.64
C SER A 142 -17.56 -10.19 2.84
N THR A 143 -16.76 -9.19 3.16
CA THR A 143 -15.29 -9.30 3.29
C THR A 143 -14.78 -9.05 4.70
N ILE A 144 -15.65 -8.65 5.63
CA ILE A 144 -15.41 -8.54 7.06
C ILE A 144 -16.09 -9.73 7.74
#